data_6eecc1d4df140e3fba4e3605acf12538
#
_entry.id   6eecc1d4df140e3fba4e3605acf12538
#
_cell.length_a   1.000
_cell.length_b   1.000
_cell.length_c   1.000
_cell.angle_alpha   90.00
_cell.angle_beta   90.00
_cell.angle_gamma   90.00
#
_symmetry.space_group_name_H-M   'P 1'
#
loop_
_entity.id
_entity.type
_entity.pdbx_description
1 polymer ?
#
loop_
_entity_poly.entity_id
_entity_poly.type
_entity_poly.pdbx_seq_one_letter_code
_entity_poly.pdbx_strand_id
1 'polypeptide(L)'
;MAGEEKTEKATPKKRKDTRKKGEVLQSKEVAVAVFVVGIFAFLAIFGNYMFQMLLNFMEQSMTSIDKTGNTVEFAMSVFWKVAIICVCTVGPILAVGVVLSVLPVIVQTKGLFSMEAMKPKFSRLNPFTGIKRLFSMQALVGLVKGLIEIIVVVAILYFQVMDRINEFKKLIDTDVIKIVAYISETAMSLIVTIFVMLVFVAAADYVFQWLSLIHISEPTRQA
;
A
#
# COMPACT_ATOMS: atom_id res chain seq x y z
N MET A 1 -20.25 -38.26 -14.71
CA MET A 1 -18.91 -38.79 -14.39
C MET A 1 -18.45 -38.05 -13.16
N ALA A 2 -18.40 -38.73 -12.02
CA ALA A 2 -18.02 -38.16 -10.73
C ALA A 2 -16.54 -37.77 -10.78
N GLY A 3 -16.23 -36.48 -10.45
CA GLY A 3 -14.86 -36.01 -10.31
C GLY A 3 -14.23 -36.71 -9.12
N GLU A 4 -13.21 -37.53 -9.36
CA GLU A 4 -12.38 -38.10 -8.32
C GLU A 4 -11.74 -36.97 -7.50
N GLU A 5 -12.04 -36.94 -6.22
CA GLU A 5 -11.42 -36.04 -5.26
C GLU A 5 -9.90 -36.27 -5.22
N LYS A 6 -9.15 -35.26 -5.53
CA LYS A 6 -7.69 -35.27 -5.50
C LYS A 6 -7.22 -35.19 -4.04
N THR A 7 -6.90 -36.35 -3.46
CA THR A 7 -6.63 -36.47 -2.01
C THR A 7 -5.14 -36.52 -1.64
N GLU A 8 -4.20 -36.53 -2.60
CA GLU A 8 -2.78 -36.65 -2.28
C GLU A 8 -2.03 -35.33 -2.27
N LYS A 9 -1.31 -35.05 -1.17
CA LYS A 9 -0.45 -33.86 -1.01
C LYS A 9 0.72 -33.89 -2.00
N ALA A 10 1.02 -32.74 -2.64
CA ALA A 10 2.14 -32.61 -3.57
C ALA A 10 3.47 -33.08 -2.96
N THR A 11 4.23 -33.87 -3.73
CA THR A 11 5.51 -34.44 -3.30
C THR A 11 6.52 -33.32 -2.98
N PRO A 12 7.49 -33.54 -2.06
CA PRO A 12 8.52 -32.54 -1.71
C PRO A 12 9.32 -32.05 -2.93
N LYS A 13 9.55 -32.91 -3.92
CA LYS A 13 10.23 -32.57 -5.18
C LYS A 13 9.42 -31.57 -6.00
N LYS A 14 8.13 -31.81 -6.21
CA LYS A 14 7.22 -30.94 -6.95
C LYS A 14 7.11 -29.55 -6.28
N ARG A 15 7.01 -29.49 -4.95
CA ARG A 15 7.02 -28.24 -4.18
C ARG A 15 8.30 -27.45 -4.38
N LYS A 16 9.47 -28.14 -4.41
CA LYS A 16 10.78 -27.50 -4.63
C LYS A 16 10.90 -26.95 -6.06
N ASP A 17 10.38 -27.67 -7.05
CA ASP A 17 10.42 -27.24 -8.46
C ASP A 17 9.47 -26.07 -8.73
N THR A 18 8.27 -26.06 -8.14
CA THR A 18 7.32 -24.94 -8.19
C THR A 18 7.93 -23.69 -7.55
N ARG A 19 8.59 -23.85 -6.40
CA ARG A 19 9.32 -22.73 -5.77
C ARG A 19 10.45 -22.20 -6.65
N LYS A 20 11.25 -23.06 -7.30
CA LYS A 20 12.30 -22.62 -8.23
C LYS A 20 11.76 -21.80 -9.41
N LYS A 21 10.56 -22.12 -9.88
CA LYS A 21 9.85 -21.36 -10.93
C LYS A 21 9.28 -20.02 -10.45
N GLY A 22 9.37 -19.72 -9.15
CA GLY A 22 8.83 -18.48 -8.57
C GLY A 22 7.34 -18.55 -8.26
N GLU A 23 6.72 -19.72 -8.33
CA GLU A 23 5.31 -19.94 -7.98
C GLU A 23 5.21 -20.15 -6.45
N VAL A 24 5.04 -19.08 -5.72
CA VAL A 24 4.89 -19.06 -4.25
C VAL A 24 3.62 -18.32 -3.86
N LEU A 25 3.10 -18.66 -2.68
CA LEU A 25 1.99 -17.93 -2.08
C LEU A 25 2.44 -16.50 -1.82
N GLN A 26 1.86 -15.55 -2.55
CA GLN A 26 2.12 -14.11 -2.38
C GLN A 26 0.83 -13.34 -2.59
N SER A 27 0.27 -12.80 -1.52
CA SER A 27 -0.83 -11.85 -1.60
C SER A 27 -0.31 -10.44 -1.77
N LYS A 28 -0.74 -9.77 -2.84
CA LYS A 28 -0.44 -8.36 -3.08
C LYS A 28 -1.16 -7.47 -2.07
N GLU A 29 -2.37 -7.84 -1.68
CA GLU A 29 -3.20 -7.10 -0.72
C GLU A 29 -2.54 -7.04 0.66
N VAL A 30 -1.94 -8.16 1.10
CA VAL A 30 -1.16 -8.18 2.35
C VAL A 30 0.02 -7.22 2.27
N ALA A 31 0.73 -7.19 1.14
CA ALA A 31 1.86 -6.27 0.96
C ALA A 31 1.39 -4.81 0.98
N VAL A 32 0.28 -4.49 0.31
CA VAL A 32 -0.33 -3.14 0.32
C VAL A 32 -0.80 -2.76 1.72
N ALA A 33 -1.50 -3.66 2.43
CA ALA A 33 -1.97 -3.41 3.79
C ALA A 33 -0.81 -3.11 4.75
N VAL A 34 0.25 -3.92 4.72
CA VAL A 34 1.46 -3.70 5.55
C VAL A 34 2.13 -2.38 5.21
N PHE A 35 2.24 -2.05 3.91
CA PHE A 35 2.81 -0.79 3.46
C PHE A 35 2.02 0.41 3.98
N VAL A 36 0.70 0.43 3.76
CA VAL A 36 -0.17 1.55 4.14
C VAL A 36 -0.19 1.71 5.66
N VAL A 37 -0.48 0.63 6.41
CA VAL A 37 -0.49 0.67 7.88
C VAL A 37 0.88 1.10 8.43
N GLY A 38 1.97 0.57 7.87
CA GLY A 38 3.32 0.90 8.32
C GLY A 38 3.72 2.35 8.07
N ILE A 39 3.38 2.93 6.91
CA ILE A 39 3.62 4.35 6.62
C ILE A 39 2.84 5.26 7.56
N PHE A 40 1.56 4.96 7.79
CA PHE A 40 0.77 5.79 8.70
C PHE A 40 1.18 5.63 10.17
N ALA A 41 1.58 4.44 10.59
CA ALA A 41 2.18 4.24 11.91
C ALA A 41 3.48 5.04 12.07
N PHE A 42 4.34 5.05 11.04
CA PHE A 42 5.52 5.89 11.01
C PHE A 42 5.18 7.38 11.13
N LEU A 43 4.20 7.86 10.36
CA LEU A 43 3.75 9.26 10.42
C LEU A 43 3.10 9.61 11.76
N ALA A 44 2.37 8.67 12.38
CA ALA A 44 1.79 8.88 13.71
C ALA A 44 2.87 9.08 14.79
N ILE A 45 3.99 8.36 14.68
CA ILE A 45 5.10 8.43 15.64
C ILE A 45 6.00 9.65 15.37
N PHE A 46 6.39 9.84 14.11
CA PHE A 46 7.40 10.83 13.72
C PHE A 46 6.82 12.10 13.10
N GLY A 47 5.53 12.11 12.72
CA GLY A 47 4.90 13.21 12.00
C GLY A 47 4.94 14.53 12.76
N ASN A 48 4.74 14.49 14.08
CA ASN A 48 4.84 15.71 14.89
C ASN A 48 6.25 16.32 14.86
N TYR A 49 7.29 15.49 14.95
CA TYR A 49 8.67 15.94 14.83
C TYR A 49 8.93 16.57 13.46
N MET A 50 8.47 15.94 12.38
CA MET A 50 8.61 16.44 11.02
C MET A 50 7.85 17.76 10.82
N PHE A 51 6.65 17.87 11.38
CA PHE A 51 5.84 19.09 11.35
C PHE A 51 6.51 20.24 12.10
N GLN A 52 7.05 20.01 13.30
CA GLN A 52 7.80 21.02 14.05
C GLN A 52 9.05 21.50 13.30
N MET A 53 9.74 20.59 12.62
CA MET A 53 10.90 20.93 11.78
C MET A 53 10.50 21.89 10.64
N LEU A 54 9.35 21.65 10.00
CA LEU A 54 8.80 22.53 8.95
C LEU A 54 8.39 23.89 9.53
N LEU A 55 7.71 23.94 10.67
CA LEU A 55 7.32 25.18 11.34
C LEU A 55 8.53 26.02 11.72
N ASN A 56 9.53 25.41 12.34
CA ASN A 56 10.77 26.11 12.71
C ASN A 56 11.49 26.69 11.48
N PHE A 57 11.47 25.96 10.37
CA PHE A 57 12.02 26.47 9.12
C PHE A 57 11.24 27.68 8.58
N MET A 58 9.91 27.61 8.59
CA MET A 58 9.07 28.74 8.16
C MET A 58 9.32 29.99 9.00
N GLU A 59 9.34 29.83 10.33
CA GLU A 59 9.62 30.91 11.26
C GLU A 59 11.00 31.52 11.04
N GLN A 60 12.04 30.69 10.93
CA GLN A 60 13.40 31.17 10.66
C GLN A 60 13.51 31.85 9.29
N SER A 61 12.81 31.37 8.28
CA SER A 61 12.84 31.98 6.95
C SER A 61 12.18 33.33 6.96
N MET A 62 11.04 33.48 7.63
CA MET A 62 10.33 34.75 7.75
C MET A 62 11.13 35.82 8.55
N THR A 63 11.72 35.40 9.67
CA THR A 63 12.51 36.31 10.51
C THR A 63 13.85 36.68 9.90
N SER A 64 14.34 35.97 8.90
CA SER A 64 15.62 36.19 8.23
C SER A 64 15.52 37.19 7.08
N ILE A 65 14.33 37.49 6.56
CA ILE A 65 14.11 38.33 5.38
C ILE A 65 14.64 39.77 5.63
N ASP A 66 14.45 40.28 6.83
CA ASP A 66 14.80 41.67 7.18
C ASP A 66 16.30 41.92 7.45
N LYS A 67 17.11 40.86 7.56
CA LYS A 67 18.50 40.95 8.06
C LYS A 67 19.58 40.89 6.99
N THR A 68 19.22 40.57 5.75
CA THR A 68 20.22 40.30 4.70
C THR A 68 20.18 41.37 3.61
N GLY A 69 21.20 42.22 3.57
CA GLY A 69 21.36 43.22 2.52
C GLY A 69 21.73 42.67 1.13
N ASN A 70 22.06 41.38 1.02
CA ASN A 70 22.44 40.72 -0.23
C ASN A 70 21.44 39.65 -0.63
N THR A 71 20.58 39.96 -1.60
CA THR A 71 19.45 39.13 -2.03
C THR A 71 19.88 37.76 -2.59
N VAL A 72 21.04 37.69 -3.26
CA VAL A 72 21.53 36.45 -3.88
C VAL A 72 22.05 35.47 -2.82
N GLU A 73 22.83 35.95 -1.85
CA GLU A 73 23.32 35.10 -0.76
C GLU A 73 22.17 34.60 0.11
N PHE A 74 21.19 35.43 0.36
CA PHE A 74 19.98 35.01 1.07
C PHE A 74 19.23 33.90 0.31
N ALA A 75 18.97 34.12 -0.99
CA ALA A 75 18.27 33.11 -1.81
C ALA A 75 19.02 31.76 -1.82
N MET A 76 20.35 31.76 -1.94
CA MET A 76 21.16 30.55 -1.90
C MET A 76 21.12 29.89 -0.53
N SER A 77 21.15 30.65 0.55
CA SER A 77 21.03 30.08 1.91
C SER A 77 19.66 29.39 2.15
N VAL A 78 18.60 30.04 1.69
CA VAL A 78 17.24 29.48 1.75
C VAL A 78 17.14 28.23 0.91
N PHE A 79 17.67 28.22 -0.32
CA PHE A 79 17.69 27.03 -1.18
C PHE A 79 18.33 25.81 -0.50
N TRP A 80 19.51 25.98 0.09
CA TRP A 80 20.19 24.88 0.80
C TRP A 80 19.43 24.43 2.04
N LYS A 81 18.83 25.34 2.79
CA LYS A 81 17.98 24.98 3.95
C LYS A 81 16.75 24.17 3.51
N VAL A 82 16.07 24.60 2.45
CA VAL A 82 14.94 23.86 1.87
C VAL A 82 15.38 22.45 1.43
N ALA A 83 16.50 22.35 0.71
CA ALA A 83 17.02 21.05 0.26
C ALA A 83 17.29 20.10 1.43
N ILE A 84 17.94 20.59 2.49
CA ILE A 84 18.23 19.79 3.70
C ILE A 84 16.93 19.36 4.37
N ILE A 85 15.96 20.26 4.54
CA ILE A 85 14.69 19.93 5.19
C ILE A 85 13.89 18.92 4.35
N CYS A 86 13.86 19.08 3.03
CA CYS A 86 13.25 18.09 2.15
C CYS A 86 13.89 16.71 2.33
N VAL A 87 15.20 16.62 2.38
CA VAL A 87 15.89 15.33 2.62
C VAL A 87 15.58 14.78 4.01
N CYS A 88 15.57 15.62 5.04
CA CYS A 88 15.32 15.20 6.42
C CYS A 88 13.84 14.81 6.68
N THR A 89 12.89 15.37 5.93
CA THR A 89 11.47 15.04 6.07
C THR A 89 11.03 13.93 5.12
N VAL A 90 11.39 14.02 3.85
CA VAL A 90 10.98 13.05 2.82
C VAL A 90 11.85 11.79 2.85
N GLY A 91 13.15 11.94 3.12
CA GLY A 91 14.11 10.82 3.15
C GLY A 91 13.72 9.67 4.06
N PRO A 92 13.37 9.91 5.34
CA PRO A 92 12.90 8.85 6.24
C PRO A 92 11.62 8.17 5.76
N ILE A 93 10.66 8.92 5.18
CA ILE A 93 9.43 8.35 4.61
C ILE A 93 9.77 7.39 3.47
N LEU A 94 10.63 7.83 2.55
CA LEU A 94 11.07 6.98 1.44
C LEU A 94 11.83 5.75 1.92
N ALA A 95 12.74 5.89 2.88
CA ALA A 95 13.49 4.78 3.43
C ALA A 95 12.57 3.73 4.08
N VAL A 96 11.64 4.17 4.93
CA VAL A 96 10.63 3.30 5.53
C VAL A 96 9.72 2.69 4.47
N GLY A 97 9.31 3.46 3.46
CA GLY A 97 8.51 2.98 2.33
C GLY A 97 9.18 1.85 1.56
N VAL A 98 10.49 1.96 1.28
CA VAL A 98 11.27 0.88 0.66
C VAL A 98 11.27 -0.37 1.54
N VAL A 99 11.53 -0.23 2.83
CA VAL A 99 11.53 -1.37 3.77
C VAL A 99 10.15 -2.02 3.81
N LEU A 100 9.08 -1.25 3.96
CA LEU A 100 7.71 -1.74 4.05
C LEU A 100 7.20 -2.36 2.75
N SER A 101 7.73 -1.98 1.59
CA SER A 101 7.38 -2.61 0.31
C SER A 101 8.08 -3.94 0.09
N VAL A 102 9.32 -4.07 0.53
CA VAL A 102 10.16 -5.25 0.31
C VAL A 102 9.94 -6.33 1.38
N LEU A 103 9.81 -5.91 2.64
CA LEU A 103 9.73 -6.82 3.80
C LEU A 103 8.56 -7.81 3.72
N PRO A 104 7.31 -7.41 3.39
CA PRO A 104 6.19 -8.35 3.28
C PRO A 104 6.39 -9.40 2.19
N VAL A 105 7.01 -9.00 1.08
CA VAL A 105 7.33 -9.91 -0.03
C VAL A 105 8.37 -10.95 0.41
N ILE A 106 9.45 -10.52 1.07
CA ILE A 106 10.47 -11.44 1.60
C ILE A 106 9.85 -12.42 2.60
N VAL A 107 9.02 -11.94 3.52
CA VAL A 107 8.38 -12.78 4.54
C VAL A 107 7.43 -13.80 3.89
N GLN A 108 6.58 -13.37 2.97
CA GLN A 108 5.61 -14.25 2.29
C GLN A 108 6.32 -15.30 1.43
N THR A 109 7.37 -14.92 0.70
CA THR A 109 8.13 -15.82 -0.17
C THR A 109 9.19 -16.66 0.58
N LYS A 110 9.37 -16.40 1.89
CA LYS A 110 10.43 -16.99 2.72
C LYS A 110 11.81 -16.77 2.11
N GLY A 111 12.06 -15.53 1.65
CA GLY A 111 13.34 -15.12 1.05
C GLY A 111 13.68 -15.83 -0.27
N LEU A 112 12.67 -16.28 -1.02
CA LEU A 112 12.92 -16.96 -2.28
C LEU A 112 13.45 -15.98 -3.34
N PHE A 113 14.68 -16.16 -3.76
CA PHE A 113 15.27 -15.49 -4.90
C PHE A 113 15.35 -16.44 -6.08
N SER A 114 14.49 -16.27 -7.08
CA SER A 114 14.45 -17.14 -8.26
C SER A 114 15.06 -16.45 -9.47
N MET A 115 16.31 -16.81 -9.79
CA MET A 115 16.98 -16.38 -11.02
C MET A 115 16.25 -16.84 -12.29
N GLU A 116 15.52 -17.95 -12.20
CA GLU A 116 14.77 -18.50 -13.35
C GLU A 116 13.52 -17.65 -13.68
N ALA A 117 12.90 -17.06 -12.66
CA ALA A 117 11.77 -16.13 -12.82
C ALA A 117 12.21 -14.80 -13.44
N MET A 118 13.47 -14.40 -13.26
CA MET A 118 14.05 -13.13 -13.79
C MET A 118 14.52 -13.26 -15.24
N LYS A 119 14.69 -14.46 -15.78
CA LYS A 119 15.11 -14.63 -17.18
C LYS A 119 14.07 -14.03 -18.13
N PRO A 120 14.49 -13.17 -19.08
CA PRO A 120 13.59 -12.62 -20.07
C PRO A 120 13.04 -13.74 -20.95
N LYS A 121 11.71 -13.87 -20.98
CA LYS A 121 11.01 -14.84 -21.84
C LYS A 121 10.39 -14.06 -23.00
N PHE A 122 10.97 -14.18 -24.20
CA PHE A 122 10.45 -13.52 -25.40
C PHE A 122 8.99 -13.87 -25.71
N SER A 123 8.52 -15.04 -25.29
CA SER A 123 7.10 -15.40 -25.38
C SER A 123 6.15 -14.49 -24.62
N ARG A 124 6.65 -13.76 -23.61
CA ARG A 124 5.86 -12.75 -22.85
C ARG A 124 5.75 -11.40 -23.56
N LEU A 125 6.57 -11.17 -24.60
CA LEU A 125 6.56 -9.94 -25.40
C LEU A 125 5.54 -9.98 -26.54
N ASN A 126 4.91 -11.13 -26.79
CA ASN A 126 3.89 -11.25 -27.83
C ASN A 126 2.59 -10.53 -27.40
N PRO A 127 2.17 -9.45 -28.10
CA PRO A 127 1.00 -8.66 -27.75
C PRO A 127 -0.30 -9.47 -27.81
N PHE A 128 -0.41 -10.43 -28.72
CA PHE A 128 -1.59 -11.28 -28.84
C PHE A 128 -1.81 -12.17 -27.62
N THR A 129 -0.73 -12.73 -27.06
CA THR A 129 -0.83 -13.50 -25.82
C THR A 129 -1.15 -12.61 -24.60
N GLY A 130 -0.68 -11.36 -24.61
CA GLY A 130 -1.02 -10.34 -23.63
C GLY A 130 -2.51 -10.02 -23.62
N ILE A 131 -3.11 -9.72 -24.78
CA ILE A 131 -4.53 -9.43 -24.93
C ILE A 131 -5.38 -10.64 -24.50
N LYS A 132 -5.05 -11.85 -24.94
CA LYS A 132 -5.76 -13.07 -24.53
C LYS A 132 -5.74 -13.28 -22.99
N ARG A 133 -4.65 -12.86 -22.34
CA ARG A 133 -4.52 -12.96 -20.89
C ARG A 133 -5.40 -11.94 -20.14
N LEU A 134 -5.66 -10.76 -20.72
CA LEU A 134 -6.58 -9.77 -20.17
C LEU A 134 -8.03 -10.28 -20.15
N PHE A 135 -8.41 -11.11 -21.12
CA PHE A 135 -9.74 -11.75 -21.19
C PHE A 135 -9.77 -13.17 -20.57
N SER A 136 -8.79 -13.50 -19.73
CA SER A 136 -8.79 -14.77 -19.02
C SER A 136 -9.80 -14.75 -17.85
N MET A 137 -10.32 -15.93 -17.46
CA MET A 137 -11.18 -16.04 -16.28
C MET A 137 -10.48 -15.51 -15.00
N GLN A 138 -9.18 -15.66 -14.92
CA GLN A 138 -8.39 -15.14 -13.80
C GLN A 138 -8.37 -13.60 -13.76
N ALA A 139 -8.29 -12.95 -14.93
CA ALA A 139 -8.39 -11.50 -15.02
C ALA A 139 -9.81 -11.01 -14.69
N LEU A 140 -10.84 -11.73 -15.15
CA LEU A 140 -12.24 -11.40 -14.83
C LEU A 140 -12.52 -11.50 -13.32
N VAL A 141 -12.06 -12.55 -12.66
CA VAL A 141 -12.17 -12.70 -11.21
C VAL A 141 -11.46 -11.56 -10.48
N GLY A 142 -10.25 -11.18 -10.93
CA GLY A 142 -9.52 -10.04 -10.38
C GLY A 142 -10.26 -8.71 -10.56
N LEU A 143 -10.90 -8.51 -11.71
CA LEU A 143 -11.71 -7.31 -11.98
C LEU A 143 -12.94 -7.24 -11.07
N VAL A 144 -13.68 -8.35 -10.94
CA VAL A 144 -14.86 -8.41 -10.05
C VAL A 144 -14.46 -8.15 -8.61
N LYS A 145 -13.36 -8.75 -8.14
CA LYS A 145 -12.80 -8.51 -6.81
C LYS A 145 -12.50 -7.03 -6.59
N GLY A 146 -11.75 -6.39 -7.51
CA GLY A 146 -11.40 -4.98 -7.41
C GLY A 146 -12.63 -4.06 -7.44
N LEU A 147 -13.67 -4.40 -8.23
CA LEU A 147 -14.94 -3.67 -8.21
C LEU A 147 -15.64 -3.76 -6.86
N ILE A 148 -15.71 -4.95 -6.26
CA ILE A 148 -16.31 -5.13 -4.94
C ILE A 148 -15.54 -4.31 -3.90
N GLU A 149 -14.22 -4.33 -3.92
CA GLU A 149 -13.38 -3.54 -3.02
C GLU A 149 -13.67 -2.04 -3.14
N ILE A 150 -13.73 -1.51 -4.38
CA ILE A 150 -14.06 -0.10 -4.62
C ILE A 150 -15.47 0.23 -4.09
N ILE A 151 -16.46 -0.60 -4.36
CA ILE A 151 -17.85 -0.37 -3.91
C ILE A 151 -17.89 -0.34 -2.38
N VAL A 152 -17.21 -1.25 -1.70
CA VAL A 152 -17.16 -1.29 -0.23
C VAL A 152 -16.49 -0.04 0.33
N VAL A 153 -15.34 0.39 -0.23
CA VAL A 153 -14.67 1.63 0.20
C VAL A 153 -15.57 2.84 0.02
N VAL A 154 -16.17 3.00 -1.16
CA VAL A 154 -17.06 4.13 -1.47
C VAL A 154 -18.28 4.12 -0.55
N ALA A 155 -18.87 2.97 -0.28
CA ALA A 155 -20.02 2.86 0.62
C ALA A 155 -19.64 3.27 2.06
N ILE A 156 -18.49 2.79 2.58
CA ILE A 156 -18.00 3.16 3.91
C ILE A 156 -17.78 4.67 4.00
N LEU A 157 -17.08 5.25 3.02
CA LEU A 157 -16.82 6.69 2.96
C LEU A 157 -18.13 7.49 2.89
N TYR A 158 -19.07 7.04 2.06
CA TYR A 158 -20.38 7.70 1.92
C TYR A 158 -21.14 7.73 3.25
N PHE A 159 -21.29 6.59 3.92
CA PHE A 159 -21.99 6.54 5.20
C PHE A 159 -21.28 7.38 6.27
N GLN A 160 -19.97 7.31 6.37
CA GLN A 160 -19.20 8.05 7.36
C GLN A 160 -19.25 9.58 7.14
N VAL A 161 -19.29 10.04 5.88
CA VAL A 161 -19.47 11.46 5.56
C VAL A 161 -20.90 11.91 5.82
N MET A 162 -21.90 11.08 5.46
CA MET A 162 -23.31 11.42 5.68
C MET A 162 -23.65 11.53 7.15
N ASP A 163 -23.14 10.66 7.99
CA ASP A 163 -23.35 10.73 9.43
C ASP A 163 -22.82 12.06 10.03
N ARG A 164 -21.74 12.60 9.45
CA ARG A 164 -21.11 13.84 9.93
C ARG A 164 -21.60 15.11 9.25
N ILE A 165 -22.45 15.03 8.23
CA ILE A 165 -22.87 16.20 7.44
C ILE A 165 -23.61 17.25 8.28
N ASN A 166 -24.35 16.82 9.30
CA ASN A 166 -25.05 17.73 10.21
C ASN A 166 -24.10 18.43 11.21
N GLU A 167 -22.98 17.82 11.52
CA GLU A 167 -21.93 18.40 12.36
C GLU A 167 -21.15 19.45 11.59
N PHE A 168 -20.87 19.22 10.30
CA PHE A 168 -20.25 20.21 9.42
C PHE A 168 -21.05 21.52 9.35
N LYS A 169 -22.39 21.45 9.35
CA LYS A 169 -23.24 22.64 9.35
C LYS A 169 -23.08 23.50 10.60
N LYS A 170 -22.76 22.89 11.75
CA LYS A 170 -22.55 23.58 13.03
C LYS A 170 -21.19 24.30 13.12
N LEU A 171 -20.26 23.96 12.21
CA LEU A 171 -18.91 24.57 12.19
C LEU A 171 -18.92 25.99 11.65
N ILE A 172 -19.98 26.44 10.96
CA ILE A 172 -20.08 27.77 10.35
C ILE A 172 -19.95 28.88 11.42
N ASP A 173 -20.46 28.64 12.62
CA ASP A 173 -20.44 29.62 13.73
C ASP A 173 -19.37 29.30 14.79
N THR A 174 -18.32 28.58 14.39
CA THR A 174 -17.33 28.06 15.36
C THR A 174 -15.94 28.65 15.08
N ASP A 175 -15.09 28.72 16.14
CA ASP A 175 -13.71 29.18 16.04
C ASP A 175 -12.87 28.31 15.08
N VAL A 176 -11.97 28.93 14.34
CA VAL A 176 -11.08 28.26 13.36
C VAL A 176 -10.33 27.09 13.99
N ILE A 177 -9.88 27.20 15.23
CA ILE A 177 -9.15 26.14 15.94
C ILE A 177 -10.03 24.88 16.11
N LYS A 178 -11.31 25.05 16.44
CA LYS A 178 -12.25 23.95 16.57
C LYS A 178 -12.58 23.30 15.24
N ILE A 179 -12.64 24.10 14.15
CA ILE A 179 -12.80 23.59 12.78
C ILE A 179 -11.63 22.68 12.41
N VAL A 180 -10.39 23.14 12.64
CA VAL A 180 -9.19 22.35 12.34
C VAL A 180 -9.15 21.06 13.17
N ALA A 181 -9.49 21.14 14.46
CA ALA A 181 -9.56 19.96 15.34
C ALA A 181 -10.58 18.93 14.82
N TYR A 182 -11.78 19.39 14.46
CA TYR A 182 -12.84 18.53 13.91
C TYR A 182 -12.45 17.86 12.58
N ILE A 183 -11.84 18.64 11.66
CA ILE A 183 -11.34 18.09 10.38
C ILE A 183 -10.26 17.02 10.65
N SER A 184 -9.34 17.29 11.57
CA SER A 184 -8.27 16.35 11.93
C SER A 184 -8.81 15.06 12.53
N GLU A 185 -9.79 15.15 13.44
CA GLU A 185 -10.46 14.00 14.05
C GLU A 185 -11.22 13.18 13.01
N THR A 186 -11.96 13.87 12.12
CA THR A 186 -12.70 13.23 11.04
C THR A 186 -11.76 12.52 10.08
N ALA A 187 -10.66 13.16 9.66
CA ALA A 187 -9.66 12.55 8.81
C ALA A 187 -9.03 11.32 9.46
N MET A 188 -8.69 11.40 10.76
CA MET A 188 -8.14 10.26 11.50
C MET A 188 -9.12 9.09 11.59
N SER A 189 -10.39 9.37 11.85
CA SER A 189 -11.47 8.37 11.87
C SER A 189 -11.60 7.67 10.50
N LEU A 190 -11.57 8.43 9.39
CA LEU A 190 -11.59 7.88 8.04
C LEU A 190 -10.37 6.98 7.78
N ILE A 191 -9.18 7.44 8.14
CA ILE A 191 -7.93 6.68 7.99
C ILE A 191 -8.01 5.35 8.75
N VAL A 192 -8.43 5.37 10.00
CA VAL A 192 -8.56 4.14 10.82
C VAL A 192 -9.57 3.18 10.21
N THR A 193 -10.70 3.68 9.73
CA THR A 193 -11.73 2.85 9.09
C THR A 193 -11.20 2.19 7.82
N ILE A 194 -10.50 2.94 6.98
CA ILE A 194 -9.85 2.40 5.77
C ILE A 194 -8.81 1.34 6.14
N PHE A 195 -8.05 1.54 7.21
CA PHE A 195 -7.06 0.54 7.67
C PHE A 195 -7.70 -0.77 8.10
N VAL A 196 -8.74 -0.70 8.92
CA VAL A 196 -9.47 -1.89 9.35
C VAL A 196 -9.99 -2.64 8.13
N MET A 197 -10.55 -1.92 7.16
CA MET A 197 -11.03 -2.50 5.92
C MET A 197 -9.90 -3.16 5.12
N LEU A 198 -8.76 -2.47 4.91
CA LEU A 198 -7.61 -3.03 4.19
C LEU A 198 -7.08 -4.31 4.84
N VAL A 199 -7.02 -4.36 6.16
CA VAL A 199 -6.62 -5.56 6.90
C VAL A 199 -7.61 -6.71 6.66
N PHE A 200 -8.92 -6.42 6.66
CA PHE A 200 -9.96 -7.41 6.37
C PHE A 200 -9.85 -7.95 4.94
N VAL A 201 -9.70 -7.07 3.95
CA VAL A 201 -9.54 -7.44 2.54
C VAL A 201 -8.27 -8.27 2.34
N ALA A 202 -7.15 -7.85 2.95
CA ALA A 202 -5.90 -8.57 2.88
C ALA A 202 -5.98 -9.97 3.51
N ALA A 203 -6.68 -10.11 4.65
CA ALA A 203 -6.91 -11.40 5.29
C ALA A 203 -7.78 -12.31 4.41
N ALA A 204 -8.87 -11.79 3.86
CA ALA A 204 -9.75 -12.54 2.95
C ALA A 204 -8.99 -12.99 1.68
N ASP A 205 -8.21 -12.09 1.08
CA ASP A 205 -7.38 -12.41 -0.09
C ASP A 205 -6.33 -13.49 0.21
N TYR A 206 -5.68 -13.39 1.36
CA TYR A 206 -4.70 -14.39 1.78
C TYR A 206 -5.32 -15.77 1.94
N VAL A 207 -6.48 -15.85 2.59
CA VAL A 207 -7.24 -17.12 2.75
C VAL A 207 -7.66 -17.66 1.38
N PHE A 208 -8.16 -16.81 0.49
CA PHE A 208 -8.57 -17.21 -0.85
C PHE A 208 -7.38 -17.74 -1.67
N GLN A 209 -6.24 -17.08 -1.61
CA GLN A 209 -5.03 -17.54 -2.30
C GLN A 209 -4.49 -18.84 -1.70
N TRP A 210 -4.55 -18.99 -0.38
CA TRP A 210 -4.13 -20.22 0.29
C TRP A 210 -4.99 -21.42 -0.14
N LEU A 211 -6.32 -21.23 -0.19
CA LEU A 211 -7.25 -22.26 -0.69
C LEU A 211 -7.01 -22.59 -2.18
N SER A 212 -6.80 -21.56 -3.01
CA SER A 212 -6.51 -21.73 -4.43
C SER A 212 -5.20 -22.50 -4.67
N LEU A 213 -4.19 -22.24 -3.85
CA LEU A 213 -2.88 -22.89 -3.98
C LEU A 213 -2.93 -24.36 -3.56
N ILE A 214 -3.77 -24.71 -2.59
CA ILE A 214 -4.06 -26.11 -2.23
C ILE A 214 -4.71 -26.83 -3.42
N HIS A 215 -5.66 -26.19 -4.09
CA HIS A 215 -6.35 -26.78 -5.25
C HIS A 215 -5.45 -26.98 -6.47
N ILE A 216 -4.51 -26.06 -6.72
CA ILE A 216 -3.56 -26.13 -7.85
C ILE A 216 -2.41 -27.11 -7.58
N SER A 217 -2.02 -27.27 -6.32
CA SER A 217 -0.90 -28.15 -5.94
C SER A 217 -1.29 -29.64 -5.92
N GLU A 218 -2.58 -29.96 -6.04
CA GLU A 218 -3.04 -31.37 -6.12
C GLU A 218 -2.67 -31.97 -7.48
N PRO A 219 -1.95 -33.11 -7.51
CA PRO A 219 -1.53 -33.74 -8.76
C PRO A 219 -2.73 -34.30 -9.53
N THR A 220 -2.91 -33.84 -10.77
CA THR A 220 -3.71 -34.61 -11.73
C THR A 220 -2.98 -35.96 -11.92
N ARG A 221 -3.55 -37.03 -11.46
CA ARG A 221 -3.12 -38.37 -11.82
C ARG A 221 -3.34 -38.51 -13.34
N GLN A 222 -2.25 -38.38 -14.10
CA GLN A 222 -2.25 -38.93 -15.45
C GLN A 222 -2.08 -40.42 -15.32
N ALA A 223 -3.15 -41.13 -15.61
CA ALA A 223 -3.13 -42.55 -15.84
C ALA A 223 -2.31 -42.87 -17.09
#